data_0fac5acbab650b66b3300f6c41b389c2
#
_entry.id   0fac5acbab650b66b3300f6c41b389c2
#
_cell.length_a   1.000
_cell.length_b   1.000
_cell.length_c   1.000
_cell.angle_alpha   90.00
_cell.angle_beta   90.00
_cell.angle_gamma   90.00
#
_symmetry.space_group_name_H-M   'P 1'
#
loop_
_entity.id
_entity.type
_entity.pdbx_description
1 polymer ?
#
loop_
_entity_poly.entity_id
_entity_poly.type
_entity_poly.pdbx_seq_one_letter_code
_entity_poly.pdbx_strand_id
1 'polypeptide(L)'
;IVRNYDVDGIHLDDYFYPGTDFNDTETFARYGADFNSIDDWRRDNVNTLIASLDETLHTLDPELSFGVSPAGIWANKSENSRGSDTHGQSSYSELYCDSLEWIRRGTVDYICPQLYWAIGYKAADFETLVRWWQKAVSTSDVALYIGLGAYRSAEAQEGDVWYGTAELERQLALLDDSIDIQGEVYFSYASLERVAGCPAMLTA
;
A
#
# COMPACT_ATOMS: atom_id res chain seq x y z
N ILE A 1 -1.84 5.16 -21.90
CA ILE A 1 -2.34 6.35 -21.19
C ILE A 1 -1.38 7.50 -21.44
N VAL A 2 -0.16 7.51 -20.91
CA VAL A 2 0.83 8.61 -20.94
C VAL A 2 1.03 9.23 -22.32
N ARG A 3 1.07 8.42 -23.39
CA ARG A 3 1.22 8.95 -24.78
C ARG A 3 0.03 9.73 -25.31
N ASN A 4 -1.15 9.58 -24.70
CA ASN A 4 -2.41 10.08 -25.27
C ASN A 4 -3.14 11.05 -24.34
N TYR A 5 -2.71 11.16 -23.09
CA TYR A 5 -3.34 11.99 -22.07
C TYR A 5 -2.27 12.73 -21.29
N ASP A 6 -2.53 13.97 -20.97
CA ASP A 6 -1.72 14.80 -20.10
C ASP A 6 -2.03 14.41 -18.64
N VAL A 7 -1.20 13.53 -18.09
CA VAL A 7 -1.35 13.01 -16.73
C VAL A 7 -0.07 13.22 -15.95
N ASP A 8 -0.17 13.59 -14.69
CA ASP A 8 0.97 13.84 -13.80
C ASP A 8 1.57 12.55 -13.23
N GLY A 9 0.87 11.43 -13.32
CA GLY A 9 1.35 10.17 -12.78
C GLY A 9 0.53 8.95 -13.16
N ILE A 10 1.10 7.79 -12.85
CA ILE A 10 0.44 6.48 -12.97
C ILE A 10 0.46 5.82 -11.61
N HIS A 11 -0.70 5.33 -11.20
CA HIS A 11 -0.89 4.63 -9.95
C HIS A 11 -1.37 3.20 -10.19
N LEU A 12 -0.76 2.24 -9.50
CA LEU A 12 -1.23 0.86 -9.47
C LEU A 12 -1.84 0.54 -8.11
N ASP A 13 -3.02 -0.04 -8.14
CA ASP A 13 -3.61 -0.66 -6.97
C ASP A 13 -3.05 -2.08 -6.75
N ASP A 14 -3.09 -2.59 -5.53
CA ASP A 14 -2.59 -3.90 -5.12
C ASP A 14 -3.28 -5.05 -5.87
N TYR A 15 -2.90 -6.30 -5.56
CA TYR A 15 -3.40 -7.57 -6.10
C TYR A 15 -2.68 -8.09 -7.35
N PHE A 16 -1.37 -8.23 -7.28
CA PHE A 16 -0.55 -8.79 -8.36
C PHE A 16 -0.81 -10.29 -8.56
N TYR A 17 -0.68 -11.08 -7.49
CA TYR A 17 -1.14 -12.45 -7.48
C TYR A 17 -2.45 -12.58 -6.70
N PRO A 18 -3.41 -13.38 -7.17
CA PRO A 18 -4.71 -13.52 -6.50
C PRO A 18 -4.65 -14.34 -5.21
N GLY A 19 -3.52 -15.00 -4.93
CA GLY A 19 -3.29 -15.82 -3.75
C GLY A 19 -2.21 -16.87 -3.98
N THR A 20 -2.01 -17.71 -2.97
CA THR A 20 -0.94 -18.73 -2.97
C THR A 20 -1.26 -19.96 -3.85
N ASP A 21 -2.52 -20.18 -4.17
CA ASP A 21 -3.04 -21.32 -4.96
C ASP A 21 -3.06 -21.07 -6.48
N PHE A 22 -2.39 -20.00 -6.94
CA PHE A 22 -2.30 -19.68 -8.36
C PHE A 22 -1.60 -20.81 -9.14
N ASN A 23 -2.24 -21.23 -10.26
CA ASN A 23 -1.78 -22.40 -11.03
C ASN A 23 -0.69 -22.04 -12.06
N ASP A 24 0.54 -21.87 -11.60
CA ASP A 24 1.71 -21.52 -12.41
C ASP A 24 2.90 -22.50 -12.27
N THR A 25 2.67 -23.69 -11.70
CA THR A 25 3.72 -24.71 -11.44
C THR A 25 4.45 -25.12 -12.71
N GLU A 26 3.75 -25.28 -13.84
CA GLU A 26 4.36 -25.62 -15.12
C GLU A 26 5.23 -24.47 -15.65
N THR A 27 4.79 -23.23 -15.47
CA THR A 27 5.54 -22.04 -15.85
C THR A 27 6.79 -21.90 -15.00
N PHE A 28 6.68 -22.12 -13.69
CA PHE A 28 7.82 -22.15 -12.79
C PHE A 28 8.82 -23.26 -13.17
N ALA A 29 8.36 -24.47 -13.49
CA ALA A 29 9.23 -25.55 -13.94
C ALA A 29 10.03 -25.20 -15.21
N ARG A 30 9.49 -24.30 -16.06
CA ARG A 30 10.13 -23.86 -17.30
C ARG A 30 11.08 -22.68 -17.09
N TYR A 31 10.74 -21.72 -16.23
CA TYR A 31 11.42 -20.42 -16.14
C TYR A 31 12.01 -20.13 -14.75
N GLY A 32 11.75 -20.97 -13.76
CA GLY A 32 12.15 -20.74 -12.37
C GLY A 32 13.46 -21.41 -11.94
N ALA A 33 14.29 -21.90 -12.89
CA ALA A 33 15.49 -22.68 -12.58
C ALA A 33 16.54 -21.94 -11.72
N ASP A 34 16.54 -20.60 -11.76
CA ASP A 34 17.48 -19.77 -11.01
C ASP A 34 16.97 -19.41 -9.60
N PHE A 35 15.75 -19.87 -9.24
CA PHE A 35 15.11 -19.55 -7.96
C PHE A 35 15.07 -20.76 -7.03
N ASN A 36 15.23 -20.51 -5.72
CA ASN A 36 15.16 -21.54 -4.70
C ASN A 36 13.72 -22.00 -4.40
N SER A 37 12.72 -21.18 -4.70
CA SER A 37 11.32 -21.49 -4.49
C SER A 37 10.42 -20.80 -5.52
N ILE A 38 9.22 -21.34 -5.71
CA ILE A 38 8.18 -20.73 -6.54
C ILE A 38 7.77 -19.36 -5.98
N ASP A 39 7.81 -19.19 -4.65
CA ASP A 39 7.47 -17.92 -4.00
C ASP A 39 8.48 -16.81 -4.29
N ASP A 40 9.79 -17.14 -4.32
CA ASP A 40 10.83 -16.19 -4.71
C ASP A 40 10.69 -15.80 -6.19
N TRP A 41 10.39 -16.78 -7.05
CA TRP A 41 10.15 -16.53 -8.48
C TRP A 41 8.90 -15.65 -8.71
N ARG A 42 7.83 -15.87 -7.98
CA ARG A 42 6.61 -15.03 -8.06
C ARG A 42 6.89 -13.59 -7.62
N ARG A 43 7.63 -13.39 -6.52
CA ARG A 43 8.05 -12.06 -6.10
C ARG A 43 8.93 -11.37 -7.14
N ASP A 44 9.85 -12.09 -7.75
CA ASP A 44 10.71 -11.54 -8.79
C ASP A 44 9.93 -11.18 -10.06
N ASN A 45 8.91 -11.95 -10.44
CA ASN A 45 8.01 -11.59 -11.53
C ASN A 45 7.31 -10.24 -11.28
N VAL A 46 6.82 -10.03 -10.05
CA VAL A 46 6.18 -8.76 -9.68
C VAL A 46 7.21 -7.63 -9.62
N ASN A 47 8.38 -7.87 -9.03
CA ASN A 47 9.46 -6.87 -8.96
C ASN A 47 9.93 -6.46 -10.37
N THR A 48 10.03 -7.42 -11.28
CA THR A 48 10.39 -7.19 -12.69
C THR A 48 9.30 -6.38 -13.41
N LEU A 49 8.02 -6.66 -13.15
CA LEU A 49 6.91 -5.87 -13.70
C LEU A 49 7.01 -4.41 -13.25
N ILE A 50 7.16 -4.17 -11.94
CA ILE A 50 7.26 -2.82 -11.38
C ILE A 50 8.46 -2.06 -11.97
N ALA A 51 9.64 -2.68 -11.98
CA ALA A 51 10.84 -2.05 -12.54
C ALA A 51 10.70 -1.74 -14.06
N SER A 52 10.04 -2.63 -14.81
CA SER A 52 9.82 -2.42 -16.26
C SER A 52 8.80 -1.29 -16.53
N LEU A 53 7.81 -1.14 -15.65
CA LEU A 53 6.85 -0.03 -15.73
C LEU A 53 7.53 1.29 -15.39
N ASP A 54 8.31 1.35 -14.31
CA ASP A 54 9.11 2.50 -13.91
C ASP A 54 10.00 2.99 -15.06
N GLU A 55 10.85 2.12 -15.62
CA GLU A 55 11.73 2.43 -16.75
C GLU A 55 10.94 2.91 -17.98
N THR A 56 9.81 2.26 -18.28
CA THR A 56 8.98 2.62 -19.44
C THR A 56 8.33 3.98 -19.26
N LEU A 57 7.79 4.26 -18.09
CA LEU A 57 7.09 5.51 -17.78
C LEU A 57 8.06 6.69 -17.81
N HIS A 58 9.19 6.60 -17.11
CA HIS A 58 10.20 7.67 -17.08
C HIS A 58 10.95 7.83 -18.42
N THR A 59 11.00 6.81 -19.27
CA THR A 59 11.48 6.96 -20.67
C THR A 59 10.49 7.79 -21.49
N LEU A 60 9.19 7.70 -21.22
CA LEU A 60 8.16 8.47 -21.93
C LEU A 60 8.06 9.92 -21.40
N ASP A 61 8.14 10.08 -20.11
CA ASP A 61 8.12 11.35 -19.41
C ASP A 61 8.92 11.25 -18.10
N PRO A 62 10.12 11.88 -18.02
CA PRO A 62 10.97 11.82 -16.83
C PRO A 62 10.39 12.48 -15.57
N GLU A 63 9.39 13.36 -15.72
CA GLU A 63 8.76 14.07 -14.59
C GLU A 63 7.48 13.35 -14.09
N LEU A 64 7.09 12.25 -14.76
CA LEU A 64 5.90 11.49 -14.40
C LEU A 64 6.09 10.78 -13.06
N SER A 65 5.11 10.90 -12.16
CA SER A 65 5.13 10.16 -10.90
C SER A 65 4.58 8.74 -11.08
N PHE A 66 5.29 7.73 -10.60
CA PHE A 66 4.84 6.33 -10.58
C PHE A 66 4.73 5.81 -9.15
N GLY A 67 3.56 5.33 -8.76
CA GLY A 67 3.34 4.80 -7.42
C GLY A 67 2.42 3.60 -7.35
N VAL A 68 2.44 2.96 -6.19
CA VAL A 68 1.66 1.75 -5.91
C VAL A 68 1.00 1.85 -4.54
N SER A 69 -0.26 1.39 -4.41
CA SER A 69 -0.92 1.21 -3.12
C SER A 69 -0.99 -0.27 -2.73
N PRO A 70 0.06 -0.81 -2.08
CA PRO A 70 0.08 -2.19 -1.63
C PRO A 70 -0.83 -2.41 -0.41
N ALA A 71 -1.16 -3.69 -0.12
CA ALA A 71 -1.80 -4.03 1.14
C ALA A 71 -0.97 -3.53 2.34
N GLY A 72 -1.65 -3.05 3.38
CA GLY A 72 -1.04 -2.34 4.50
C GLY A 72 -0.05 -3.16 5.32
N ILE A 73 -0.15 -4.49 5.34
CA ILE A 73 0.80 -5.39 6.00
C ILE A 73 1.74 -5.98 4.95
N TRP A 74 2.99 -5.51 4.91
CA TRP A 74 4.01 -6.15 4.06
C TRP A 74 4.26 -7.59 4.48
N ALA A 75 4.63 -7.82 5.73
CA ALA A 75 4.73 -9.14 6.37
C ALA A 75 4.50 -9.01 7.87
N ASN A 76 4.00 -10.07 8.51
CA ASN A 76 3.93 -10.16 9.95
C ASN A 76 5.33 -10.42 10.54
N LYS A 77 5.66 -9.84 11.68
CA LYS A 77 6.95 -10.04 12.38
C LYS A 77 7.22 -11.49 12.73
N SER A 78 6.15 -12.28 12.92
CA SER A 78 6.25 -13.73 13.17
C SER A 78 6.74 -14.53 11.94
N GLU A 79 6.54 -14.01 10.73
CA GLU A 79 6.92 -14.64 9.47
C GLU A 79 8.25 -14.12 8.94
N ASN A 80 8.49 -12.82 9.12
CA ASN A 80 9.69 -12.15 8.67
C ASN A 80 10.15 -11.13 9.73
N SER A 81 11.39 -11.21 10.18
CA SER A 81 11.95 -10.33 11.22
C SER A 81 11.91 -8.82 10.85
N ARG A 82 11.79 -8.48 9.55
CA ARG A 82 11.59 -7.12 9.06
C ARG A 82 10.12 -6.69 9.09
N GLY A 83 9.19 -7.60 9.30
CA GLY A 83 7.75 -7.36 9.30
C GLY A 83 7.26 -6.50 10.46
N SER A 84 6.02 -6.03 10.35
CA SER A 84 5.30 -5.29 11.39
C SER A 84 4.78 -6.21 12.50
N ASP A 85 4.53 -5.66 13.68
CA ASP A 85 3.92 -6.38 14.80
C ASP A 85 2.41 -6.52 14.58
N THR A 86 2.07 -7.38 13.64
CA THR A 86 0.70 -7.60 13.12
C THR A 86 0.43 -9.09 12.95
N HIS A 87 -0.86 -9.43 12.75
CA HIS A 87 -1.37 -10.79 12.56
C HIS A 87 -2.48 -10.79 11.48
N GLY A 88 -2.18 -10.31 10.30
CA GLY A 88 -3.12 -10.23 9.18
C GLY A 88 -2.54 -10.83 7.90
N GLN A 89 -3.28 -10.68 6.80
CA GLN A 89 -2.82 -11.12 5.49
C GLN A 89 -1.52 -10.39 5.10
N SER A 90 -0.51 -11.15 4.74
CA SER A 90 0.82 -10.67 4.36
C SER A 90 0.92 -10.50 2.85
N SER A 91 1.18 -9.28 2.38
CA SER A 91 1.36 -9.06 0.94
C SER A 91 2.61 -9.73 0.39
N TYR A 92 3.67 -9.83 1.17
CA TYR A 92 4.93 -10.49 0.81
C TYR A 92 4.77 -11.99 0.55
N SER A 93 4.07 -12.71 1.45
CA SER A 93 3.94 -14.17 1.39
C SER A 93 2.69 -14.66 0.67
N GLU A 94 1.63 -13.88 0.61
CA GLU A 94 0.35 -14.31 0.04
C GLU A 94 0.04 -13.68 -1.32
N LEU A 95 0.48 -12.45 -1.56
CA LEU A 95 0.28 -11.73 -2.82
C LEU A 95 1.57 -11.56 -3.63
N TYR A 96 2.70 -12.04 -3.08
CA TYR A 96 4.05 -11.96 -3.67
C TYR A 96 4.49 -10.52 -4.01
N CYS A 97 4.03 -9.57 -3.20
CA CYS A 97 4.22 -8.15 -3.35
C CYS A 97 5.37 -7.71 -2.42
N ASP A 98 6.59 -7.56 -2.96
CA ASP A 98 7.76 -7.15 -2.18
C ASP A 98 8.00 -5.64 -2.27
N SER A 99 7.11 -4.87 -1.68
CA SER A 99 7.18 -3.40 -1.68
C SER A 99 8.45 -2.85 -1.01
N LEU A 100 9.06 -3.56 -0.06
CA LEU A 100 10.37 -3.16 0.48
C LEU A 100 11.48 -3.23 -0.58
N GLU A 101 11.41 -4.18 -1.49
CA GLU A 101 12.37 -4.26 -2.59
C GLU A 101 12.18 -3.13 -3.60
N TRP A 102 10.95 -2.71 -3.87
CA TRP A 102 10.68 -1.55 -4.74
C TRP A 102 11.21 -0.26 -4.14
N ILE A 103 10.99 -0.04 -2.83
CA ILE A 103 11.54 1.10 -2.08
C ILE A 103 13.07 1.08 -2.14
N ARG A 104 13.69 -0.08 -1.88
CA ARG A 104 15.15 -0.23 -1.88
C ARG A 104 15.79 0.04 -3.25
N ARG A 105 15.10 -0.37 -4.33
CA ARG A 105 15.57 -0.16 -5.72
C ARG A 105 15.24 1.23 -6.25
N GLY A 106 14.31 1.94 -5.64
CA GLY A 106 13.77 3.20 -6.18
C GLY A 106 13.02 2.99 -7.49
N THR A 107 12.24 1.91 -7.59
CA THR A 107 11.41 1.59 -8.77
C THR A 107 9.97 2.06 -8.61
N VAL A 108 9.73 2.91 -7.64
CA VAL A 108 8.51 3.69 -7.45
C VAL A 108 8.90 5.05 -6.88
N ASP A 109 8.21 6.12 -7.27
CA ASP A 109 8.43 7.46 -6.71
C ASP A 109 7.70 7.62 -5.38
N TYR A 110 6.57 6.95 -5.23
CA TYR A 110 5.83 6.93 -3.98
C TYR A 110 5.18 5.60 -3.70
N ILE A 111 4.90 5.37 -2.41
CA ILE A 111 4.13 4.22 -1.95
C ILE A 111 2.96 4.69 -1.08
N CYS A 112 1.78 4.05 -1.26
CA CYS A 112 0.55 4.41 -0.57
C CYS A 112 -0.09 3.17 0.07
N PRO A 113 0.47 2.60 1.15
CA PRO A 113 -0.07 1.40 1.78
C PRO A 113 -1.49 1.60 2.29
N GLN A 114 -2.35 0.59 2.09
CA GLN A 114 -3.77 0.60 2.45
C GLN A 114 -3.94 0.26 3.94
N LEU A 115 -3.92 1.27 4.82
CA LEU A 115 -4.03 1.08 6.28
C LEU A 115 -5.50 1.16 6.73
N TYR A 116 -6.32 0.20 6.32
CA TYR A 116 -7.77 0.20 6.52
C TYR A 116 -8.21 -0.41 7.86
N TRP A 117 -7.44 -0.21 8.93
CA TRP A 117 -7.73 -0.64 10.30
C TRP A 117 -7.79 0.54 11.25
N ALA A 118 -8.56 0.38 12.33
CA ALA A 118 -8.67 1.41 13.35
C ALA A 118 -7.43 1.47 14.25
N ILE A 119 -7.19 2.62 14.85
CA ILE A 119 -6.20 2.79 15.92
C ILE A 119 -6.59 1.87 17.09
N GLY A 120 -5.64 1.06 17.56
CA GLY A 120 -5.84 0.08 18.63
C GLY A 120 -6.44 -1.26 18.18
N TYR A 121 -6.61 -1.51 16.88
CA TYR A 121 -7.06 -2.81 16.37
C TYR A 121 -5.95 -3.85 16.53
N LYS A 122 -6.14 -4.83 17.41
CA LYS A 122 -5.10 -5.74 17.90
C LYS A 122 -4.36 -6.56 16.83
N ALA A 123 -5.04 -6.90 15.74
CA ALA A 123 -4.42 -7.70 14.68
C ALA A 123 -3.60 -6.86 13.70
N ALA A 124 -3.95 -5.57 13.53
CA ALA A 124 -3.29 -4.66 12.61
C ALA A 124 -3.57 -3.21 13.07
N ASP A 125 -2.88 -2.78 14.12
CA ASP A 125 -3.06 -1.44 14.65
C ASP A 125 -2.54 -0.38 13.67
N PHE A 126 -3.36 0.62 13.39
CA PHE A 126 -3.06 1.70 12.45
C PHE A 126 -1.74 2.42 12.79
N GLU A 127 -1.56 2.84 14.05
CA GLU A 127 -0.36 3.55 14.48
C GLU A 127 0.90 2.68 14.34
N THR A 128 0.82 1.41 14.68
CA THR A 128 1.92 0.44 14.50
C THR A 128 2.33 0.33 13.03
N LEU A 129 1.36 0.29 12.12
CA LEU A 129 1.62 0.20 10.68
C LEU A 129 2.17 1.52 10.12
N VAL A 130 1.64 2.67 10.52
CA VAL A 130 2.19 3.99 10.13
C VAL A 130 3.67 4.09 10.50
N ARG A 131 4.02 3.80 11.75
CA ARG A 131 5.42 3.81 12.22
C ARG A 131 6.32 2.82 11.46
N TRP A 132 5.76 1.66 11.10
CA TRP A 132 6.49 0.65 10.33
C TRP A 132 6.79 1.15 8.91
N TRP A 133 5.81 1.74 8.23
CA TRP A 133 5.99 2.28 6.87
C TRP A 133 6.91 3.52 6.85
N GLN A 134 6.82 4.40 7.83
CA GLN A 134 7.79 5.52 7.98
C GLN A 134 9.23 4.99 8.06
N LYS A 135 9.44 3.94 8.87
CA LYS A 135 10.76 3.29 8.96
C LYS A 135 11.16 2.62 7.64
N ALA A 136 10.23 2.03 6.91
CA ALA A 136 10.50 1.36 5.65
C ALA A 136 11.05 2.32 4.57
N VAL A 137 10.53 3.55 4.52
CA VAL A 137 10.97 4.57 3.55
C VAL A 137 12.13 5.45 4.05
N SER A 138 12.47 5.44 5.32
CA SER A 138 13.34 6.42 6.00
C SER A 138 14.75 6.59 5.42
N THR A 139 15.19 5.67 4.57
CA THR A 139 16.52 5.70 3.93
C THR A 139 16.43 5.72 2.40
N SER A 140 15.30 6.10 1.86
CA SER A 140 15.03 6.20 0.42
C SER A 140 14.47 7.56 0.06
N ASP A 141 14.43 7.86 -1.23
CA ASP A 141 13.77 9.05 -1.77
C ASP A 141 12.29 8.80 -2.11
N VAL A 142 11.76 7.59 -1.80
CA VAL A 142 10.38 7.21 -2.07
C VAL A 142 9.44 7.94 -1.12
N ALA A 143 8.50 8.70 -1.67
CA ALA A 143 7.50 9.42 -0.88
C ALA A 143 6.48 8.46 -0.26
N LEU A 144 6.07 8.73 0.98
CA LEU A 144 5.07 7.94 1.69
C LEU A 144 3.74 8.71 1.75
N TYR A 145 2.70 8.11 1.20
CA TYR A 145 1.31 8.47 1.43
C TYR A 145 0.62 7.37 2.22
N ILE A 146 -0.46 7.69 2.95
CA ILE A 146 -1.20 6.68 3.72
C ILE A 146 -2.61 6.51 3.15
N GLY A 147 -2.96 5.29 2.77
CA GLY A 147 -4.30 4.93 2.34
C GLY A 147 -5.24 4.77 3.52
N LEU A 148 -6.33 5.56 3.54
CA LEU A 148 -7.34 5.59 4.59
C LEU A 148 -8.65 4.95 4.12
N GLY A 149 -9.20 4.06 4.95
CA GLY A 149 -10.42 3.32 4.65
C GLY A 149 -11.71 4.09 4.95
N ALA A 150 -11.99 5.19 4.23
CA ALA A 150 -13.21 5.99 4.42
C ALA A 150 -14.51 5.16 4.26
N TYR A 151 -14.48 4.09 3.48
CA TYR A 151 -15.62 3.19 3.33
C TYR A 151 -16.04 2.53 4.66
N ARG A 152 -15.10 2.33 5.58
CA ARG A 152 -15.37 1.81 6.92
C ARG A 152 -16.36 2.69 7.68
N SER A 153 -16.13 4.01 7.65
CA SER A 153 -17.04 4.99 8.27
C SER A 153 -18.38 5.08 7.52
N ALA A 154 -18.38 4.96 6.20
CA ALA A 154 -19.61 5.00 5.39
C ALA A 154 -20.52 3.77 5.60
N GLU A 155 -19.96 2.64 6.01
CA GLU A 155 -20.67 1.36 6.23
C GLU A 155 -20.91 1.07 7.73
N ALA A 156 -20.31 1.85 8.64
CA ALA A 156 -20.40 1.66 10.07
C ALA A 156 -21.80 1.93 10.64
N GLN A 157 -22.15 1.21 11.69
CA GLN A 157 -23.38 1.42 12.45
C GLN A 157 -23.09 2.04 13.82
N GLU A 158 -24.10 2.61 14.44
CA GLU A 158 -23.99 3.17 15.79
C GLU A 158 -23.40 2.14 16.78
N GLY A 159 -22.33 2.53 17.48
CA GLY A 159 -21.55 1.67 18.38
C GLY A 159 -20.31 1.04 17.76
N ASP A 160 -20.10 1.14 16.44
CA ASP A 160 -18.85 0.78 15.78
C ASP A 160 -17.80 1.88 15.99
N VAL A 161 -16.51 1.49 16.12
CA VAL A 161 -15.39 2.42 16.22
C VAL A 161 -15.29 3.37 15.01
N TRP A 162 -15.77 2.93 13.84
CA TRP A 162 -15.80 3.69 12.60
C TRP A 162 -17.02 4.59 12.41
N TYR A 163 -17.99 4.56 13.35
CA TYR A 163 -19.21 5.36 13.21
C TYR A 163 -18.94 6.87 13.23
N GLY A 164 -19.35 7.56 12.17
CA GLY A 164 -19.09 9.00 11.98
C GLY A 164 -17.66 9.31 11.53
N THR A 165 -17.11 10.44 11.94
CA THR A 165 -15.76 10.90 11.53
C THR A 165 -14.67 10.67 12.56
N ALA A 166 -15.02 10.35 13.81
CA ALA A 166 -14.10 10.38 14.94
C ALA A 166 -12.83 9.50 14.76
N GLU A 167 -12.96 8.33 14.14
CA GLU A 167 -11.79 7.48 13.89
C GLU A 167 -10.90 8.07 12.78
N LEU A 168 -11.49 8.58 11.71
CA LEU A 168 -10.73 9.25 10.64
C LEU A 168 -10.01 10.50 11.17
N GLU A 169 -10.68 11.31 11.99
CA GLU A 169 -10.07 12.49 12.64
C GLU A 169 -8.87 12.11 13.52
N ARG A 170 -8.96 11.01 14.27
CA ARG A 170 -7.84 10.50 15.07
C ARG A 170 -6.68 10.05 14.21
N GLN A 171 -6.98 9.38 13.09
CA GLN A 171 -5.97 8.94 12.13
C GLN A 171 -5.27 10.15 11.49
N LEU A 172 -6.02 11.15 11.05
CA LEU A 172 -5.47 12.39 10.50
C LEU A 172 -4.56 13.10 11.49
N ALA A 173 -5.03 13.30 12.73
CA ALA A 173 -4.22 13.94 13.77
C ALA A 173 -2.88 13.19 14.02
N LEU A 174 -2.86 11.86 13.90
CA LEU A 174 -1.64 11.07 14.01
C LEU A 174 -0.71 11.29 12.79
N LEU A 175 -1.26 11.47 11.60
CA LEU A 175 -0.49 11.71 10.38
C LEU A 175 0.07 13.13 10.33
N ASP A 176 -0.69 14.13 10.78
CA ASP A 176 -0.28 15.55 10.83
C ASP A 176 0.96 15.78 11.70
N ASP A 177 1.12 14.99 12.77
CA ASP A 177 2.31 15.02 13.63
C ASP A 177 3.56 14.39 12.97
N SER A 178 3.44 13.87 11.75
CA SER A 178 4.45 13.06 11.07
C SER A 178 5.15 13.83 9.94
N ILE A 179 6.44 14.10 10.07
CA ILE A 179 7.23 14.89 9.10
C ILE A 179 7.47 14.12 7.78
N ASP A 180 7.49 12.79 7.83
CA ASP A 180 7.90 11.94 6.71
C ASP A 180 6.73 11.42 5.84
N ILE A 181 5.49 11.83 6.16
CA ILE A 181 4.29 11.48 5.41
C ILE A 181 3.88 12.66 4.55
N GLN A 182 3.75 12.43 3.24
CA GLN A 182 3.47 13.49 2.26
C GLN A 182 1.97 13.79 2.12
N GLY A 183 1.10 12.92 2.65
CA GLY A 183 -0.34 13.08 2.63
C GLY A 183 -1.09 11.76 2.75
N GLU A 184 -2.39 11.83 2.56
CA GLU A 184 -3.31 10.70 2.67
C GLU A 184 -4.17 10.52 1.42
N VAL A 185 -4.58 9.29 1.18
CA VAL A 185 -5.45 8.90 0.07
C VAL A 185 -6.67 8.16 0.60
N TYR A 186 -7.85 8.69 0.35
CA TYR A 186 -9.09 8.14 0.88
C TYR A 186 -9.73 7.14 -0.10
N PHE A 187 -10.00 5.95 0.38
CA PHE A 187 -10.80 4.98 -0.35
C PHE A 187 -12.23 4.92 0.22
N SER A 188 -13.19 5.60 -0.46
CA SER A 188 -13.12 6.34 -1.70
C SER A 188 -13.89 7.66 -1.62
N TYR A 189 -13.84 8.51 -2.65
CA TYR A 189 -14.65 9.74 -2.74
C TYR A 189 -16.15 9.46 -2.51
N ALA A 190 -16.70 8.44 -3.17
CA ALA A 190 -18.10 8.03 -2.98
C ALA A 190 -18.43 7.59 -1.54
N SER A 191 -17.43 7.16 -0.77
CA SER A 191 -17.58 6.84 0.64
C SER A 191 -17.58 8.10 1.49
N LEU A 192 -16.69 9.06 1.20
CA LEU A 192 -16.65 10.35 1.90
C LEU A 192 -17.98 11.12 1.79
N GLU A 193 -18.64 11.08 0.64
CA GLU A 193 -19.96 11.72 0.46
C GLU A 193 -21.07 11.12 1.37
N ARG A 194 -20.90 9.88 1.81
CA ARG A 194 -21.87 9.18 2.68
C ARG A 194 -21.59 9.33 4.17
N VAL A 195 -20.40 9.81 4.55
CA VAL A 195 -20.04 10.00 5.97
C VAL A 195 -20.53 11.35 6.45
N ALA A 196 -21.47 11.36 7.39
CA ALA A 196 -21.98 12.59 7.99
C ALA A 196 -20.87 13.39 8.69
N GLY A 197 -20.73 14.66 8.34
CA GLY A 197 -19.68 15.55 8.89
C GLY A 197 -18.35 15.51 8.13
N CYS A 198 -18.17 14.62 7.18
CA CYS A 198 -16.92 14.47 6.42
C CYS A 198 -16.45 15.78 5.71
N PRO A 199 -17.31 16.60 5.05
CA PRO A 199 -16.86 17.85 4.45
C PRO A 199 -16.23 18.82 5.46
N ALA A 200 -16.75 18.88 6.68
CA ALA A 200 -16.17 19.72 7.75
C ALA A 200 -14.82 19.17 8.24
N MET A 201 -14.69 17.86 8.35
CA MET A 201 -13.43 17.20 8.73
C MET A 201 -12.31 17.50 7.73
N LEU A 202 -12.59 17.44 6.40
CA LEU A 202 -11.58 17.66 5.35
C LEU A 202 -11.17 19.14 5.18
N THR A 203 -11.86 20.06 5.81
CA THR A 203 -11.59 21.52 5.72
C THR A 203 -11.12 22.15 7.02
N ALA A 204 -10.98 21.35 8.08
CA ALA A 204 -10.52 21.81 9.40
C ALA A 204 -9.01 21.75 9.49
#